data_73bfdfcfa5f7bbc6c13513a931a6f81c
#
_entry.id   73bfdfcfa5f7bbc6c13513a931a6f81c
#
_cell.length_a   1.000
_cell.length_b   1.000
_cell.length_c   1.000
_cell.angle_alpha   90.00
_cell.angle_beta   90.00
_cell.angle_gamma   90.00
#
_symmetry.space_group_name_H-M   'P 1'
#
loop_
_entity.id
_entity.type
_entity.pdbx_description
1 polymer ?
#
loop_
_entity_poly.entity_id
_entity_poly.type
_entity_poly.pdbx_seq_one_letter_code
_entity_poly.pdbx_strand_id
1 'polypeptide(L)'
;MEVLIFMKRSEILVPIFTPFKEDQSVDYEALKKLVRYVLDKGADGLYTTGSSAETFLLTEEERMKTLEVAAKEADGATIVAHVGAPGTALAIMYAKHAKSVGVDAIASVPPFYYAHGQEAIKKYYTDIVDACGVKMMVYNIPGATGVNMGVNQINDLLSDDRIYAMKYTAPDYYILNRIVEQSKKPIYSGKDEAFAYALMAGATGAIGTSMNIYPEAFVKIKAAFDKKDIATAQKLQNKLNNLIQPMVDSGTSLAAMKYVSKLVGVDCGGARKPFKELTKEYMIKLDQAVRDNAF
;
A
#
# COMPACT_ATOMS: atom_id res chain seq x y z
N MET A 1 -9.80 17.75 19.66
CA MET A 1 -10.63 17.84 18.44
C MET A 1 -9.95 18.61 17.30
N GLU A 2 -8.85 19.32 17.54
CA GLU A 2 -8.16 20.16 16.52
C GLU A 2 -7.06 19.47 15.70
N VAL A 3 -6.62 18.27 16.05
CA VAL A 3 -5.49 17.58 15.37
C VAL A 3 -5.95 16.76 14.14
N LEU A 4 -7.25 16.53 13.97
CA LEU A 4 -7.82 15.76 12.83
C LEU A 4 -8.05 16.60 11.57
N ILE A 5 -7.84 17.93 11.64
CA ILE A 5 -8.16 18.85 10.54
C ILE A 5 -7.03 18.95 9.51
N PHE A 6 -5.81 18.48 9.80
CA PHE A 6 -4.63 18.69 8.95
C PHE A 6 -4.31 17.59 7.94
N MET A 7 -4.86 16.40 8.04
CA MET A 7 -4.76 15.42 6.94
C MET A 7 -6.06 15.46 6.13
N LYS A 8 -5.97 15.98 4.91
CA LYS A 8 -7.01 15.78 3.89
C LYS A 8 -7.46 14.31 3.98
N ARG A 9 -8.76 14.04 4.09
CA ARG A 9 -9.28 12.68 4.22
C ARG A 9 -8.91 11.87 2.97
N SER A 10 -7.73 11.24 3.02
CA SER A 10 -7.20 10.45 1.91
C SER A 10 -7.69 9.02 2.09
N GLU A 11 -8.53 8.55 1.18
CA GLU A 11 -9.18 7.24 1.27
C GLU A 11 -8.56 6.20 0.34
N ILE A 12 -7.97 6.67 -0.79
CA ILE A 12 -7.33 5.84 -1.81
C ILE A 12 -5.85 6.25 -1.92
N LEU A 13 -4.98 5.49 -1.27
CA LEU A 13 -3.52 5.70 -1.29
C LEU A 13 -2.85 4.61 -2.11
N VAL A 14 -2.23 4.97 -3.22
CA VAL A 14 -1.60 3.99 -4.13
C VAL A 14 -0.25 3.55 -3.60
N PRO A 15 -0.03 2.24 -3.30
CA PRO A 15 1.28 1.73 -2.95
C PRO A 15 2.14 1.62 -4.21
N ILE A 16 2.77 2.74 -4.56
CA ILE A 16 3.44 2.97 -5.84
C ILE A 16 4.51 1.91 -6.13
N PHE A 17 4.57 1.40 -7.37
CA PHE A 17 5.65 0.52 -7.81
C PHE A 17 6.99 1.24 -7.86
N THR A 18 8.08 0.48 -7.77
CA THR A 18 9.39 0.90 -8.26
C THR A 18 9.59 0.36 -9.67
N PRO A 19 9.52 1.19 -10.71
CA PRO A 19 9.83 0.76 -12.07
C PRO A 19 11.30 0.41 -12.23
N PHE A 20 11.59 -0.63 -13.00
CA PHE A 20 12.95 -1.06 -13.30
C PHE A 20 13.21 -1.09 -14.80
N LYS A 21 14.45 -0.76 -15.18
CA LYS A 21 14.97 -0.97 -16.54
C LYS A 21 15.36 -2.45 -16.74
N GLU A 22 15.72 -2.81 -17.97
CA GLU A 22 16.18 -4.17 -18.29
C GLU A 22 17.43 -4.59 -17.51
N ASP A 23 18.32 -3.64 -17.21
CA ASP A 23 19.52 -3.85 -16.39
C ASP A 23 19.25 -3.94 -14.88
N GLN A 24 17.99 -3.93 -14.45
CA GLN A 24 17.51 -3.94 -13.07
C GLN A 24 17.78 -2.65 -12.29
N SER A 25 18.31 -1.59 -12.90
CA SER A 25 18.38 -0.28 -12.28
C SER A 25 16.98 0.36 -12.16
N VAL A 26 16.79 1.26 -11.19
CA VAL A 26 15.50 1.97 -11.01
C VAL A 26 15.28 2.95 -12.15
N ASP A 27 14.10 2.88 -12.77
CA ASP A 27 13.66 3.85 -13.78
C ASP A 27 12.88 5.00 -13.13
N TYR A 28 13.57 6.03 -12.72
CA TYR A 28 12.97 7.20 -12.08
C TYR A 28 12.06 8.02 -13.01
N GLU A 29 12.28 7.96 -14.34
CA GLU A 29 11.40 8.65 -15.29
C GLU A 29 10.06 7.89 -15.45
N ALA A 30 10.09 6.58 -15.48
CA ALA A 30 8.87 5.78 -15.42
C ALA A 30 8.13 5.96 -14.08
N LEU A 31 8.86 6.10 -12.97
CA LEU A 31 8.26 6.39 -11.65
C LEU A 31 7.48 7.71 -11.66
N LYS A 32 8.04 8.78 -12.22
CA LYS A 32 7.34 10.08 -12.35
C LYS A 32 6.05 9.93 -13.18
N LYS A 33 6.11 9.22 -14.31
CA LYS A 33 4.93 8.95 -15.14
C LYS A 33 3.86 8.18 -14.38
N LEU A 34 4.28 7.17 -13.60
CA LEU A 34 3.35 6.36 -12.79
C LEU A 34 2.69 7.21 -11.71
N VAL A 35 3.44 8.08 -11.02
CA VAL A 35 2.90 8.98 -10.00
C VAL A 35 1.81 9.87 -10.60
N ARG A 36 2.09 10.54 -11.73
CA ARG A 36 1.09 11.36 -12.43
C ARG A 36 -0.13 10.53 -12.83
N TYR A 37 0.10 9.39 -13.46
CA TYR A 37 -0.97 8.49 -13.90
C TYR A 37 -1.96 8.18 -12.77
N VAL A 38 -1.46 7.73 -11.61
CA VAL A 38 -2.35 7.32 -10.52
C VAL A 38 -3.10 8.52 -9.89
N LEU A 39 -2.47 9.68 -9.80
CA LEU A 39 -3.10 10.89 -9.29
C LEU A 39 -4.14 11.45 -10.27
N ASP A 40 -3.85 11.49 -11.56
CA ASP A 40 -4.79 11.90 -12.62
C ASP A 40 -6.03 10.98 -12.68
N LYS A 41 -5.87 9.71 -12.30
CA LYS A 41 -6.95 8.72 -12.19
C LYS A 41 -7.73 8.77 -10.88
N GLY A 42 -7.46 9.75 -10.03
CA GLY A 42 -8.25 10.08 -8.85
C GLY A 42 -7.77 9.46 -7.54
N ALA A 43 -6.54 8.98 -7.47
CA ALA A 43 -5.94 8.64 -6.18
C ALA A 43 -5.78 9.89 -5.31
N ASP A 44 -6.00 9.76 -3.99
CA ASP A 44 -5.83 10.86 -3.03
C ASP A 44 -4.36 11.10 -2.66
N GLY A 45 -3.52 10.10 -2.89
CA GLY A 45 -2.10 10.17 -2.56
C GLY A 45 -1.37 8.84 -2.77
N LEU A 46 -0.16 8.81 -2.26
CA LEU A 46 0.79 7.72 -2.46
C LEU A 46 1.16 7.05 -1.13
N TYR A 47 1.34 5.74 -1.18
CA TYR A 47 2.03 4.95 -0.17
C TYR A 47 3.34 4.47 -0.78
N THR A 48 4.45 5.12 -0.44
CA THR A 48 5.74 4.91 -1.10
C THR A 48 6.59 3.87 -0.38
N THR A 49 7.55 3.28 -1.09
CA THR A 49 8.57 2.38 -0.54
C THR A 49 8.02 1.22 0.31
N GLY A 50 6.81 0.73 -0.03
CA GLY A 50 6.20 -0.44 0.60
C GLY A 50 6.50 -1.76 -0.12
N SER A 51 5.70 -2.80 0.18
CA SER A 51 5.86 -4.13 -0.43
C SER A 51 5.68 -4.11 -1.95
N SER A 52 4.73 -3.32 -2.47
CA SER A 52 4.50 -3.16 -3.90
C SER A 52 5.68 -2.48 -4.62
N ALA A 53 6.45 -1.67 -3.90
CA ALA A 53 7.68 -1.05 -4.40
C ALA A 53 8.90 -1.98 -4.33
N GLU A 54 8.72 -3.23 -3.94
CA GLU A 54 9.82 -4.20 -3.78
C GLU A 54 10.92 -3.71 -2.81
N THR A 55 10.51 -3.00 -1.76
CA THR A 55 11.39 -2.20 -0.90
C THR A 55 12.57 -2.98 -0.30
N PHE A 56 12.37 -4.29 -0.01
CA PHE A 56 13.43 -5.14 0.56
C PHE A 56 14.39 -5.71 -0.50
N LEU A 57 14.18 -5.40 -1.78
CA LEU A 57 15.09 -5.69 -2.89
C LEU A 57 15.81 -4.44 -3.38
N LEU A 58 15.52 -3.27 -2.81
CA LEU A 58 16.20 -2.02 -3.11
C LEU A 58 17.42 -1.84 -2.21
N THR A 59 18.47 -1.19 -2.73
CA THR A 59 19.52 -0.65 -1.88
C THR A 59 18.97 0.52 -1.05
N GLU A 60 19.71 0.91 0.01
CA GLU A 60 19.33 2.07 0.83
C GLU A 60 19.20 3.34 -0.01
N GLU A 61 20.17 3.56 -0.91
CA GLU A 61 20.17 4.71 -1.82
C GLU A 61 18.97 4.69 -2.78
N GLU A 62 18.70 3.55 -3.43
CA GLU A 62 17.54 3.40 -4.33
C GLU A 62 16.23 3.66 -3.59
N ARG A 63 16.09 3.13 -2.36
CA ARG A 63 14.89 3.30 -1.55
C ARG A 63 14.66 4.77 -1.18
N MET A 64 15.70 5.46 -0.71
CA MET A 64 15.65 6.88 -0.38
C MET A 64 15.34 7.72 -1.63
N LYS A 65 16.03 7.45 -2.74
CA LYS A 65 15.83 8.18 -3.99
C LYS A 65 14.44 7.98 -4.58
N THR A 66 13.89 6.77 -4.49
CA THR A 66 12.51 6.48 -4.91
C THR A 66 11.51 7.34 -4.14
N LEU A 67 11.67 7.49 -2.82
CA LEU A 67 10.83 8.37 -2.01
C LEU A 67 10.95 9.83 -2.45
N GLU A 68 12.18 10.35 -2.61
CA GLU A 68 12.41 11.75 -3.03
C GLU A 68 11.75 12.07 -4.37
N VAL A 69 11.90 11.17 -5.36
CA VAL A 69 11.34 11.34 -6.69
C VAL A 69 9.80 11.30 -6.63
N ALA A 70 9.23 10.32 -5.93
CA ALA A 70 7.78 10.21 -5.79
C ALA A 70 7.18 11.41 -5.05
N ALA A 71 7.81 11.86 -3.97
CA ALA A 71 7.35 13.01 -3.20
C ALA A 71 7.39 14.31 -3.99
N LYS A 72 8.46 14.53 -4.75
CA LYS A 72 8.58 15.72 -5.60
C LYS A 72 7.52 15.73 -6.70
N GLU A 73 7.17 14.58 -7.26
CA GLU A 73 6.22 14.45 -8.36
C GLU A 73 4.76 14.50 -7.89
N ALA A 74 4.52 14.23 -6.61
CA ALA A 74 3.16 14.14 -6.06
C ALA A 74 2.43 15.48 -5.91
N ASP A 75 3.12 16.61 -6.07
CA ASP A 75 2.58 17.99 -6.15
C ASP A 75 1.48 18.30 -5.11
N GLY A 76 1.77 18.03 -3.84
CA GLY A 76 0.85 18.31 -2.72
C GLY A 76 -0.21 17.24 -2.45
N ALA A 77 -0.18 16.09 -3.15
CA ALA A 77 -0.95 14.92 -2.74
C ALA A 77 -0.38 14.28 -1.47
N THR A 78 -1.22 13.58 -0.71
CA THR A 78 -0.80 12.92 0.53
C THR A 78 0.29 11.88 0.27
N ILE A 79 1.36 11.90 1.09
CA ILE A 79 2.44 10.92 1.03
C ILE A 79 2.61 10.20 2.36
N VAL A 80 2.46 8.89 2.33
CA VAL A 80 2.81 7.98 3.42
C VAL A 80 4.04 7.18 3.00
N ALA A 81 5.17 7.36 3.69
CA ALA A 81 6.41 6.65 3.39
C ALA A 81 6.55 5.41 4.27
N HIS A 82 6.66 4.23 3.67
CA HIS A 82 6.98 3.01 4.42
C HIS A 82 8.48 2.99 4.79
N VAL A 83 8.76 2.97 6.09
CA VAL A 83 10.11 3.01 6.65
C VAL A 83 10.53 1.70 7.31
N GLY A 84 9.62 0.71 7.35
CA GLY A 84 9.84 -0.57 8.03
C GLY A 84 11.10 -1.30 7.55
N ALA A 85 11.79 -1.89 8.50
CA ALA A 85 13.02 -2.67 8.30
C ALA A 85 13.09 -3.78 9.36
N PRO A 86 13.94 -4.81 9.17
CA PRO A 86 14.12 -5.85 10.18
C PRO A 86 14.60 -5.32 11.54
N GLY A 87 15.39 -4.24 11.54
CA GLY A 87 15.96 -3.66 12.75
C GLY A 87 15.57 -2.20 12.96
N THR A 88 15.44 -1.80 14.23
CA THR A 88 15.00 -0.46 14.65
C THR A 88 15.91 0.66 14.13
N ALA A 89 17.23 0.49 14.19
CA ALA A 89 18.20 1.52 13.75
C ALA A 89 18.01 1.88 12.26
N LEU A 90 17.84 0.88 11.41
CA LEU A 90 17.62 1.08 9.98
C LEU A 90 16.26 1.74 9.70
N ALA A 91 15.20 1.32 10.42
CA ALA A 91 13.88 1.93 10.30
C ALA A 91 13.90 3.41 10.73
N ILE A 92 14.63 3.76 11.80
CA ILE A 92 14.84 5.14 12.26
C ILE A 92 15.58 5.96 11.20
N MET A 93 16.60 5.40 10.56
CA MET A 93 17.32 6.07 9.47
C MET A 93 16.37 6.46 8.33
N TYR A 94 15.55 5.51 7.86
CA TYR A 94 14.54 5.79 6.83
C TYR A 94 13.47 6.79 7.31
N ALA A 95 13.05 6.72 8.57
CA ALA A 95 12.07 7.65 9.12
C ALA A 95 12.60 9.09 9.19
N LYS A 96 13.87 9.28 9.57
CA LYS A 96 14.53 10.59 9.54
C LYS A 96 14.67 11.13 8.12
N HIS A 97 15.01 10.28 7.16
CA HIS A 97 15.04 10.65 5.75
C HIS A 97 13.63 11.03 5.26
N ALA A 98 12.60 10.23 5.54
CA ALA A 98 11.23 10.55 5.17
C ALA A 98 10.78 11.91 5.74
N LYS A 99 11.13 12.22 7.01
CA LYS A 99 10.91 13.54 7.59
C LYS A 99 11.59 14.65 6.80
N SER A 100 12.84 14.47 6.39
CA SER A 100 13.57 15.49 5.62
C SER A 100 12.98 15.72 4.23
N VAL A 101 12.32 14.72 3.66
CA VAL A 101 11.58 14.83 2.38
C VAL A 101 10.25 15.56 2.56
N GLY A 102 9.72 15.63 3.79
CA GLY A 102 8.47 16.35 4.11
C GLY A 102 7.21 15.51 3.87
N VAL A 103 7.25 14.21 4.14
CA VAL A 103 6.08 13.34 4.04
C VAL A 103 5.04 13.65 5.10
N ASP A 104 3.75 13.38 4.82
CA ASP A 104 2.64 13.61 5.75
C ASP A 104 2.64 12.59 6.90
N ALA A 105 3.03 11.36 6.61
CA ALA A 105 3.13 10.29 7.59
C ALA A 105 4.16 9.24 7.17
N ILE A 106 4.56 8.43 8.15
CA ILE A 106 5.36 7.22 7.90
C ILE A 106 4.52 5.96 8.18
N ALA A 107 4.90 4.85 7.58
CA ALA A 107 4.32 3.55 7.86
C ALA A 107 5.40 2.51 8.12
N SER A 108 5.09 1.50 8.92
CA SER A 108 6.01 0.39 9.14
C SER A 108 5.29 -0.94 9.29
N VAL A 109 5.83 -1.99 8.67
CA VAL A 109 5.59 -3.36 9.12
C VAL A 109 6.24 -3.56 10.50
N PRO A 110 5.78 -4.51 11.33
CA PRO A 110 6.51 -4.86 12.55
C PRO A 110 7.91 -5.38 12.19
N PRO A 111 8.87 -5.39 13.12
CA PRO A 111 10.16 -6.04 12.89
C PRO A 111 9.91 -7.52 12.58
N PHE A 112 10.58 -8.04 11.57
CA PHE A 112 10.32 -9.38 11.00
C PHE A 112 11.62 -10.16 10.87
N TYR A 113 11.52 -11.42 10.43
CA TYR A 113 12.55 -12.44 10.35
C TYR A 113 12.84 -13.10 11.70
N TYR A 114 13.14 -12.36 12.77
CA TYR A 114 13.27 -12.90 14.11
C TYR A 114 11.93 -12.83 14.86
N ALA A 115 11.65 -13.82 15.68
CA ALA A 115 10.48 -13.80 16.56
C ALA A 115 10.68 -12.79 17.69
N HIS A 116 9.82 -11.78 17.75
CA HIS A 116 9.82 -10.74 18.76
C HIS A 116 8.58 -10.82 19.64
N GLY A 117 8.72 -10.60 20.93
CA GLY A 117 7.61 -10.45 21.85
C GLY A 117 6.86 -9.13 21.64
N GLN A 118 5.63 -9.06 22.14
CA GLN A 118 4.74 -7.90 21.96
C GLN A 118 5.37 -6.59 22.41
N GLU A 119 6.06 -6.57 23.56
CA GLU A 119 6.75 -5.41 24.09
C GLU A 119 7.84 -4.87 23.16
N ALA A 120 8.63 -5.78 22.56
CA ALA A 120 9.66 -5.40 21.61
C ALA A 120 9.06 -4.83 20.31
N ILE A 121 7.93 -5.38 19.85
CA ILE A 121 7.19 -4.85 18.70
C ILE A 121 6.65 -3.45 19.00
N LYS A 122 6.04 -3.24 20.17
CA LYS A 122 5.55 -1.92 20.60
C LYS A 122 6.70 -0.92 20.69
N LYS A 123 7.80 -1.33 21.32
CA LYS A 123 8.99 -0.48 21.46
C LYS A 123 9.60 -0.10 20.09
N TYR A 124 9.62 -1.01 19.13
CA TYR A 124 10.07 -0.71 17.78
C TYR A 124 9.29 0.46 17.16
N TYR A 125 7.96 0.45 17.23
CA TYR A 125 7.13 1.54 16.70
C TYR A 125 7.34 2.86 17.47
N THR A 126 7.39 2.82 18.80
CA THR A 126 7.60 4.01 19.61
C THR A 126 8.98 4.63 19.39
N ASP A 127 10.04 3.83 19.33
CA ASP A 127 11.40 4.32 19.04
C ASP A 127 11.49 5.04 17.70
N ILE A 128 10.80 4.55 16.67
CA ILE A 128 10.77 5.19 15.35
C ILE A 128 10.09 6.56 15.41
N VAL A 129 8.90 6.63 16.02
CA VAL A 129 8.18 7.92 16.11
C VAL A 129 8.88 8.92 17.04
N ASP A 130 9.51 8.46 18.12
CA ASP A 130 10.31 9.30 19.00
C ASP A 130 11.51 9.92 18.27
N ALA A 131 12.14 9.14 17.40
CA ALA A 131 13.32 9.58 16.66
C ALA A 131 13.03 10.59 15.53
N CYS A 132 11.84 10.56 14.94
CA CYS A 132 11.50 11.41 13.80
C CYS A 132 10.39 12.43 14.08
N GLY A 133 9.48 12.19 15.03
CA GLY A 133 8.33 13.05 15.33
C GLY A 133 7.28 13.10 14.23
N VAL A 134 7.28 12.13 13.29
CA VAL A 134 6.27 11.98 12.22
C VAL A 134 5.24 10.95 12.64
N LYS A 135 3.96 11.19 12.34
CA LYS A 135 2.87 10.24 12.65
C LYS A 135 3.05 8.91 11.95
N MET A 136 2.74 7.81 12.66
CA MET A 136 2.93 6.44 12.19
C MET A 136 1.61 5.79 11.76
N MET A 137 1.63 5.09 10.64
CA MET A 137 0.64 4.09 10.23
C MET A 137 1.22 2.69 10.48
N VAL A 138 0.59 1.89 11.32
CA VAL A 138 0.97 0.47 11.50
C VAL A 138 0.61 -0.32 10.24
N TYR A 139 1.52 -1.11 9.72
CA TYR A 139 1.25 -1.98 8.58
C TYR A 139 1.20 -3.44 9.02
N ASN A 140 0.01 -3.99 9.14
CA ASN A 140 -0.23 -5.39 9.47
C ASN A 140 -0.34 -6.24 8.20
N ILE A 141 0.65 -7.09 7.97
CA ILE A 141 0.70 -8.04 6.86
C ILE A 141 1.29 -9.37 7.33
N PRO A 142 0.54 -10.15 8.13
CA PRO A 142 1.06 -11.37 8.75
C PRO A 142 1.53 -12.42 7.74
N GLY A 143 0.91 -12.50 6.57
CA GLY A 143 1.31 -13.43 5.52
C GLY A 143 2.71 -13.19 4.93
N ALA A 144 3.26 -11.97 5.06
CA ALA A 144 4.61 -11.64 4.60
C ALA A 144 5.63 -11.55 5.74
N THR A 145 5.21 -11.05 6.91
CA THR A 145 6.10 -10.81 8.04
C THR A 145 6.22 -12.00 8.99
N GLY A 146 5.26 -12.93 8.97
CA GLY A 146 5.14 -13.99 9.98
C GLY A 146 4.69 -13.48 11.36
N VAL A 147 4.46 -12.16 11.52
CA VAL A 147 4.05 -11.56 12.79
C VAL A 147 2.54 -11.46 12.86
N ASN A 148 1.93 -12.28 13.71
CA ASN A 148 0.50 -12.28 13.95
C ASN A 148 0.17 -11.51 15.22
N MET A 149 -0.46 -10.35 15.09
CA MET A 149 -0.92 -9.54 16.21
C MET A 149 -2.43 -9.74 16.40
N GLY A 150 -2.83 -10.08 17.62
CA GLY A 150 -4.25 -10.16 17.99
C GLY A 150 -4.89 -8.78 18.16
N VAL A 151 -6.23 -8.73 18.24
CA VAL A 151 -7.00 -7.49 18.37
C VAL A 151 -6.50 -6.61 19.53
N ASN A 152 -6.25 -7.20 20.70
CA ASN A 152 -5.81 -6.45 21.88
C ASN A 152 -4.41 -5.82 21.68
N GLN A 153 -3.50 -6.55 21.04
CA GLN A 153 -2.15 -6.05 20.72
C GLN A 153 -2.20 -4.89 19.73
N ILE A 154 -3.03 -5.01 18.72
CA ILE A 154 -3.24 -3.95 17.73
C ILE A 154 -3.85 -2.72 18.38
N ASN A 155 -4.88 -2.88 19.21
CA ASN A 155 -5.53 -1.77 19.89
C ASN A 155 -4.61 -1.09 20.92
N ASP A 156 -3.74 -1.86 21.57
CA ASP A 156 -2.70 -1.29 22.45
C ASP A 156 -1.73 -0.40 21.67
N LEU A 157 -1.29 -0.84 20.47
CA LEU A 157 -0.49 0.02 19.58
C LEU A 157 -1.28 1.25 19.11
N LEU A 158 -2.51 1.06 18.67
CA LEU A 158 -3.36 2.15 18.19
C LEU A 158 -3.82 3.11 19.29
N SER A 159 -3.63 2.79 20.57
CA SER A 159 -3.91 3.71 21.69
C SER A 159 -2.91 4.87 21.80
N ASP A 160 -1.72 4.73 21.21
CA ASP A 160 -0.73 5.82 21.12
C ASP A 160 -1.22 6.89 20.12
N ASP A 161 -1.31 8.14 20.54
CA ASP A 161 -1.80 9.25 19.69
C ASP A 161 -0.89 9.56 18.50
N ARG A 162 0.35 9.15 18.55
CA ARG A 162 1.33 9.30 17.46
C ARG A 162 1.13 8.26 16.35
N ILE A 163 0.40 7.18 16.67
CA ILE A 163 -0.04 6.17 15.69
C ILE A 163 -1.44 6.58 15.21
N TYR A 164 -1.54 7.12 14.00
CA TYR A 164 -2.79 7.72 13.53
C TYR A 164 -3.70 6.76 12.78
N ALA A 165 -3.16 5.68 12.21
CA ALA A 165 -3.89 4.77 11.34
C ALA A 165 -3.24 3.37 11.29
N MET A 166 -3.94 2.45 10.61
CA MET A 166 -3.40 1.13 10.28
C MET A 166 -3.73 0.74 8.84
N LYS A 167 -2.76 0.12 8.15
CA LYS A 167 -3.00 -0.68 6.95
C LYS A 167 -3.16 -2.15 7.35
N TYR A 168 -4.31 -2.72 7.06
CA TYR A 168 -4.65 -4.10 7.40
C TYR A 168 -4.69 -4.97 6.15
N THR A 169 -3.74 -5.92 6.06
CA THR A 169 -3.57 -6.83 4.91
C THR A 169 -3.66 -8.28 5.38
N ALA A 170 -4.82 -8.64 5.90
CA ALA A 170 -5.17 -10.01 6.30
C ALA A 170 -6.63 -10.30 5.88
N PRO A 171 -7.01 -11.58 5.69
CA PRO A 171 -8.33 -11.94 5.16
C PRO A 171 -9.44 -11.96 6.21
N ASP A 172 -9.14 -11.75 7.48
CA ASP A 172 -10.11 -11.85 8.58
C ASP A 172 -10.84 -10.53 8.80
N TYR A 173 -12.04 -10.39 8.21
CA TYR A 173 -12.88 -9.20 8.33
C TYR A 173 -13.58 -9.07 9.68
N TYR A 174 -13.73 -10.15 10.45
CA TYR A 174 -14.19 -10.05 11.83
C TYR A 174 -13.14 -9.33 12.68
N ILE A 175 -11.88 -9.71 12.56
CA ILE A 175 -10.76 -9.03 13.25
C ILE A 175 -10.67 -7.57 12.81
N LEU A 176 -10.77 -7.29 11.49
CA LEU A 176 -10.82 -5.92 10.98
C LEU A 176 -11.91 -5.10 11.65
N ASN A 177 -13.15 -5.62 11.70
CA ASN A 177 -14.27 -4.93 12.34
C ASN A 177 -14.02 -4.67 13.82
N ARG A 178 -13.46 -5.64 14.57
CA ARG A 178 -13.14 -5.45 15.99
C ARG A 178 -12.09 -4.36 16.20
N ILE A 179 -11.08 -4.27 15.33
CA ILE A 179 -10.08 -3.21 15.37
C ILE A 179 -10.73 -1.85 15.12
N VAL A 180 -11.56 -1.72 14.06
CA VAL A 180 -12.27 -0.48 13.73
C VAL A 180 -13.12 0.00 14.91
N GLU A 181 -13.96 -0.89 15.47
CA GLU A 181 -14.88 -0.55 16.55
C GLU A 181 -14.16 -0.12 17.84
N GLN A 182 -13.03 -0.72 18.15
CA GLN A 182 -12.33 -0.46 19.40
C GLN A 182 -11.35 0.69 19.31
N SER A 183 -10.57 0.80 18.21
CA SER A 183 -9.53 1.83 18.08
C SER A 183 -10.08 3.20 17.70
N LYS A 184 -11.22 3.25 16.97
CA LYS A 184 -11.78 4.48 16.37
C LYS A 184 -10.81 5.24 15.45
N LYS A 185 -9.74 4.57 15.01
CA LYS A 185 -8.74 5.14 14.09
C LYS A 185 -8.98 4.70 12.65
N PRO A 186 -8.49 5.45 11.65
CA PRO A 186 -8.59 5.05 10.26
C PRO A 186 -7.90 3.70 10.00
N ILE A 187 -8.63 2.77 9.41
CA ILE A 187 -8.09 1.45 9.01
C ILE A 187 -8.23 1.31 7.51
N TYR A 188 -7.12 1.09 6.81
CA TYR A 188 -7.07 0.93 5.36
C TYR A 188 -6.96 -0.54 4.98
N SER A 189 -7.79 -0.99 4.05
CA SER A 189 -7.68 -2.34 3.50
C SER A 189 -6.46 -2.45 2.58
N GLY A 190 -5.66 -3.50 2.77
CA GLY A 190 -4.60 -3.87 1.84
C GLY A 190 -4.95 -5.06 0.94
N LYS A 191 -6.25 -5.45 0.92
CA LYS A 191 -6.78 -6.56 0.13
C LYS A 191 -7.66 -6.02 -1.00
N ASP A 192 -7.11 -5.92 -2.20
CA ASP A 192 -7.76 -5.35 -3.39
C ASP A 192 -9.00 -6.12 -3.79
N GLU A 193 -8.87 -7.43 -3.81
CA GLU A 193 -9.91 -8.39 -4.19
C GLU A 193 -11.12 -8.39 -3.25
N ALA A 194 -11.02 -7.69 -2.14
CA ALA A 194 -12.05 -7.67 -1.12
C ALA A 194 -12.32 -6.27 -0.53
N PHE A 195 -12.03 -5.22 -1.29
CA PHE A 195 -12.16 -3.84 -0.81
C PHE A 195 -13.60 -3.48 -0.41
N ALA A 196 -14.60 -3.87 -1.21
CA ALA A 196 -16.00 -3.62 -0.87
C ALA A 196 -16.42 -4.31 0.44
N TYR A 197 -15.90 -5.51 0.72
CA TYR A 197 -16.16 -6.21 1.99
C TYR A 197 -15.46 -5.53 3.16
N ALA A 198 -14.25 -5.02 2.94
CA ALA A 198 -13.54 -4.24 3.96
C ALA A 198 -14.28 -2.96 4.32
N LEU A 199 -14.88 -2.26 3.36
CA LEU A 199 -15.74 -1.10 3.61
C LEU A 199 -16.96 -1.48 4.48
N MET A 200 -17.59 -2.62 4.22
CA MET A 200 -18.69 -3.13 5.06
C MET A 200 -18.22 -3.47 6.48
N ALA A 201 -16.98 -3.91 6.65
CA ALA A 201 -16.37 -4.13 7.97
C ALA A 201 -15.92 -2.83 8.67
N GLY A 202 -16.06 -1.67 8.03
CA GLY A 202 -15.76 -0.36 8.57
C GLY A 202 -14.40 0.23 8.16
N ALA A 203 -13.71 -0.35 7.16
CA ALA A 203 -12.48 0.25 6.64
C ALA A 203 -12.73 1.66 6.11
N THR A 204 -11.77 2.56 6.34
CA THR A 204 -11.80 3.95 5.88
C THR A 204 -11.57 4.06 4.39
N GLY A 205 -10.65 3.28 3.87
CA GLY A 205 -10.20 3.32 2.49
C GLY A 205 -9.31 2.13 2.14
N ALA A 206 -8.48 2.27 1.13
CA ALA A 206 -7.63 1.19 0.66
C ALA A 206 -6.20 1.63 0.32
N ILE A 207 -5.27 0.68 0.47
CA ILE A 207 -3.86 0.79 0.07
C ILE A 207 -3.49 -0.54 -0.60
N GLY A 208 -3.82 -0.68 -1.88
CA GLY A 208 -3.76 -1.94 -2.60
C GLY A 208 -2.93 -1.90 -3.89
N THR A 209 -2.22 -2.98 -4.19
CA THR A 209 -1.21 -3.03 -5.26
C THR A 209 -1.78 -2.79 -6.65
N SER A 210 -3.00 -3.29 -6.94
CA SER A 210 -3.65 -3.12 -8.26
C SER A 210 -4.12 -1.69 -8.53
N MET A 211 -4.09 -0.81 -7.52
CA MET A 211 -4.31 0.63 -7.71
C MET A 211 -3.26 1.30 -8.61
N ASN A 212 -2.07 0.70 -8.80
CA ASN A 212 -1.11 1.18 -9.78
C ASN A 212 -1.60 1.05 -11.22
N ILE A 213 -2.66 0.27 -11.44
CA ILE A 213 -3.22 -0.02 -12.76
C ILE A 213 -4.57 0.68 -12.94
N TYR A 214 -5.47 0.50 -11.99
CA TYR A 214 -6.85 1.01 -12.03
C TYR A 214 -7.25 1.68 -10.70
N PRO A 215 -6.62 2.80 -10.31
CA PRO A 215 -7.00 3.50 -9.08
C PRO A 215 -8.46 3.98 -9.14
N GLU A 216 -8.97 4.34 -10.35
CA GLU A 216 -10.37 4.72 -10.57
C GLU A 216 -11.39 3.63 -10.23
N ALA A 217 -11.00 2.35 -10.25
CA ALA A 217 -11.88 1.27 -9.80
C ALA A 217 -12.21 1.41 -8.31
N PHE A 218 -11.20 1.67 -7.50
CA PHE A 218 -11.34 1.86 -6.04
C PHE A 218 -12.11 3.13 -5.72
N VAL A 219 -11.85 4.22 -6.43
CA VAL A 219 -12.61 5.48 -6.31
C VAL A 219 -14.09 5.23 -6.60
N LYS A 220 -14.44 4.51 -7.67
CA LYS A 220 -15.82 4.19 -8.04
C LYS A 220 -16.48 3.25 -7.03
N ILE A 221 -15.77 2.21 -6.54
CA ILE A 221 -16.30 1.30 -5.50
C ILE A 221 -16.60 2.09 -4.22
N LYS A 222 -15.68 2.94 -3.77
CA LYS A 222 -15.85 3.78 -2.59
C LYS A 222 -17.02 4.74 -2.74
N ALA A 223 -17.11 5.43 -3.87
CA ALA A 223 -18.20 6.37 -4.16
C ALA A 223 -19.57 5.69 -4.20
N ALA A 224 -19.68 4.48 -4.72
CA ALA A 224 -20.92 3.71 -4.71
C ALA A 224 -21.30 3.30 -3.28
N PHE A 225 -20.32 2.83 -2.51
CA PHE A 225 -20.52 2.46 -1.11
C PHE A 225 -21.01 3.64 -0.27
N ASP A 226 -20.38 4.82 -0.40
CA ASP A 226 -20.75 6.03 0.35
C ASP A 226 -22.18 6.50 0.03
N LYS A 227 -22.65 6.27 -1.20
CA LYS A 227 -24.04 6.49 -1.63
C LYS A 227 -24.99 5.39 -1.18
N LYS A 228 -24.51 4.38 -0.43
CA LYS A 228 -25.26 3.18 -0.01
C LYS A 228 -25.75 2.32 -1.18
N ASP A 229 -25.17 2.48 -2.36
CA ASP A 229 -25.42 1.63 -3.53
C ASP A 229 -24.51 0.40 -3.49
N ILE A 230 -24.86 -0.53 -2.61
CA ILE A 230 -24.08 -1.75 -2.36
C ILE A 230 -24.06 -2.65 -3.59
N ALA A 231 -25.17 -2.69 -4.37
CA ALA A 231 -25.24 -3.50 -5.57
C ALA A 231 -24.22 -3.04 -6.63
N THR A 232 -24.10 -1.73 -6.85
CA THR A 232 -23.10 -1.17 -7.75
C THR A 232 -21.68 -1.37 -7.21
N ALA A 233 -21.44 -1.17 -5.90
CA ALA A 233 -20.14 -1.42 -5.29
C ALA A 233 -19.71 -2.88 -5.50
N GLN A 234 -20.60 -3.86 -5.29
CA GLN A 234 -20.35 -5.28 -5.51
C GLN A 234 -20.06 -5.59 -6.98
N LYS A 235 -20.84 -5.03 -7.92
CA LYS A 235 -20.62 -5.21 -9.37
C LYS A 235 -19.25 -4.70 -9.80
N LEU A 236 -18.83 -3.54 -9.29
CA LEU A 236 -17.51 -2.97 -9.58
C LEU A 236 -16.37 -3.82 -8.96
N GLN A 237 -16.56 -4.31 -7.73
CA GLN A 237 -15.62 -5.23 -7.08
C GLN A 237 -15.45 -6.53 -7.90
N ASN A 238 -16.56 -7.12 -8.38
CA ASN A 238 -16.50 -8.33 -9.21
C ASN A 238 -15.75 -8.06 -10.53
N LYS A 239 -15.96 -6.90 -11.14
CA LYS A 239 -15.24 -6.49 -12.35
C LYS A 239 -13.73 -6.35 -12.07
N LEU A 240 -13.35 -5.74 -10.94
CA LEU A 240 -11.96 -5.65 -10.50
C LEU A 240 -11.37 -7.05 -10.24
N ASN A 241 -12.12 -7.95 -9.63
CA ASN A 241 -11.68 -9.30 -9.33
C ASN A 241 -11.43 -10.13 -10.61
N ASN A 242 -12.20 -9.92 -11.68
CA ASN A 242 -11.95 -10.54 -12.99
C ASN A 242 -10.59 -10.12 -13.59
N LEU A 243 -10.12 -8.92 -13.27
CA LEU A 243 -8.76 -8.47 -13.64
C LEU A 243 -7.68 -9.04 -12.71
N ILE A 244 -7.97 -9.11 -11.41
CA ILE A 244 -6.99 -9.58 -10.40
C ILE A 244 -6.77 -11.09 -10.50
N GLN A 245 -7.80 -11.88 -10.78
CA GLN A 245 -7.73 -13.34 -10.77
C GLN A 245 -6.58 -13.91 -11.63
N PRO A 246 -6.44 -13.57 -12.93
CA PRO A 246 -5.34 -14.09 -13.73
C PRO A 246 -3.96 -13.57 -13.28
N MET A 247 -3.89 -12.41 -12.59
CA MET A 247 -2.64 -11.92 -12.00
C MET A 247 -2.21 -12.82 -10.83
N VAL A 248 -3.16 -13.21 -9.97
CA VAL A 248 -2.91 -14.12 -8.84
C VAL A 248 -2.56 -15.52 -9.33
N ASP A 249 -3.32 -16.04 -10.29
CA ASP A 249 -3.14 -17.38 -10.85
C ASP A 249 -1.79 -17.56 -11.57
N SER A 250 -1.16 -16.46 -12.00
CA SER A 250 0.18 -16.48 -12.60
C SER A 250 1.28 -17.01 -11.65
N GLY A 251 1.02 -16.99 -10.34
CA GLY A 251 2.01 -17.31 -9.30
C GLY A 251 3.14 -16.27 -9.16
N THR A 252 3.05 -15.16 -9.91
CA THR A 252 3.99 -14.02 -9.86
C THR A 252 3.21 -12.71 -10.00
N SER A 253 2.26 -12.49 -9.07
CA SER A 253 1.27 -11.41 -9.14
C SER A 253 1.89 -10.03 -9.38
N LEU A 254 3.04 -9.73 -8.77
CA LEU A 254 3.69 -8.42 -8.93
C LEU A 254 4.20 -8.21 -10.36
N ALA A 255 4.83 -9.23 -10.96
CA ALA A 255 5.27 -9.16 -12.35
C ALA A 255 4.06 -9.07 -13.32
N ALA A 256 2.97 -9.78 -13.02
CA ALA A 256 1.72 -9.70 -13.77
C ALA A 256 1.11 -8.29 -13.69
N MET A 257 1.08 -7.68 -12.52
CA MET A 257 0.56 -6.31 -12.33
C MET A 257 1.42 -5.27 -13.06
N LYS A 258 2.75 -5.39 -13.04
CA LYS A 258 3.65 -4.52 -13.83
C LYS A 258 3.48 -4.73 -15.34
N TYR A 259 3.22 -5.95 -15.79
CA TYR A 259 2.87 -6.20 -17.19
C TYR A 259 1.57 -5.48 -17.57
N VAL A 260 0.54 -5.58 -16.73
CA VAL A 260 -0.73 -4.88 -17.00
C VAL A 260 -0.58 -3.37 -16.92
N SER A 261 0.29 -2.83 -16.05
CA SER A 261 0.55 -1.38 -16.04
C SER A 261 1.07 -0.86 -17.39
N LYS A 262 1.86 -1.66 -18.09
CA LYS A 262 2.28 -1.35 -19.47
C LYS A 262 1.09 -1.33 -20.45
N LEU A 263 0.14 -2.24 -20.32
CA LEU A 263 -1.07 -2.28 -21.18
C LEU A 263 -1.96 -1.07 -20.99
N VAL A 264 -1.97 -0.46 -19.81
CA VAL A 264 -2.73 0.76 -19.50
C VAL A 264 -1.94 2.06 -19.70
N GLY A 265 -0.73 1.97 -20.25
CA GLY A 265 0.04 3.12 -20.70
C GLY A 265 1.23 3.53 -19.84
N VAL A 266 1.55 2.78 -18.75
CA VAL A 266 2.72 3.06 -17.92
C VAL A 266 3.61 1.82 -17.84
N ASP A 267 4.70 1.81 -18.58
CA ASP A 267 5.68 0.72 -18.54
C ASP A 267 6.54 0.82 -17.28
N CYS A 268 6.32 -0.09 -16.34
CA CYS A 268 7.09 -0.19 -15.09
C CYS A 268 8.22 -1.23 -15.16
N GLY A 269 8.48 -1.80 -16.33
CA GLY A 269 9.42 -2.91 -16.50
C GLY A 269 8.94 -4.20 -15.80
N GLY A 270 9.87 -5.10 -15.55
CA GLY A 270 9.61 -6.34 -14.79
C GLY A 270 9.70 -6.15 -13.27
N ALA A 271 9.38 -7.20 -12.52
CA ALA A 271 9.72 -7.28 -11.12
C ALA A 271 11.21 -7.64 -10.95
N ARG A 272 11.86 -7.12 -9.90
CA ARG A 272 13.28 -7.39 -9.62
C ARG A 272 13.46 -8.85 -9.17
N LYS A 273 14.56 -9.47 -9.57
CA LYS A 273 14.91 -10.82 -9.08
C LYS A 273 15.00 -10.82 -7.55
N PRO A 274 14.56 -11.91 -6.86
CA PRO A 274 14.25 -13.26 -7.39
C PRO A 274 12.80 -13.49 -7.86
N PHE A 275 11.99 -12.44 -8.06
CA PHE A 275 10.67 -12.64 -8.66
C PHE A 275 10.78 -13.31 -10.02
N LYS A 276 9.88 -14.28 -10.29
CA LYS A 276 9.81 -14.97 -11.57
C LYS A 276 9.25 -14.04 -12.64
N GLU A 277 9.76 -14.21 -13.86
CA GLU A 277 9.17 -13.56 -15.03
C GLU A 277 7.79 -14.12 -15.35
N LEU A 278 6.95 -13.29 -15.95
CA LEU A 278 5.63 -13.68 -16.41
C LEU A 278 5.73 -14.54 -17.68
N THR A 279 5.01 -15.64 -17.73
CA THR A 279 5.00 -16.52 -18.92
C THR A 279 4.14 -15.94 -20.05
N LYS A 280 4.44 -16.29 -21.30
CA LYS A 280 3.65 -15.88 -22.47
C LYS A 280 2.18 -16.30 -22.37
N GLU A 281 1.89 -17.46 -21.79
CA GLU A 281 0.53 -17.93 -21.56
C GLU A 281 -0.26 -16.95 -20.69
N TYR A 282 0.33 -16.51 -19.58
CA TYR A 282 -0.33 -15.55 -18.69
C TYR A 282 -0.40 -14.14 -19.29
N MET A 283 0.57 -13.72 -20.11
CA MET A 283 0.47 -12.46 -20.85
C MET A 283 -0.79 -12.44 -21.73
N ILE A 284 -1.08 -13.53 -22.47
CA ILE A 284 -2.29 -13.64 -23.32
C ILE A 284 -3.57 -13.58 -22.46
N LYS A 285 -3.59 -14.29 -21.32
CA LYS A 285 -4.74 -14.26 -20.40
C LYS A 285 -4.98 -12.84 -19.84
N LEU A 286 -3.91 -12.13 -19.48
CA LEU A 286 -3.99 -10.76 -18.97
C LEU A 286 -4.43 -9.77 -20.04
N ASP A 287 -3.93 -9.89 -21.28
CA ASP A 287 -4.39 -9.09 -22.41
C ASP A 287 -5.90 -9.24 -22.62
N GLN A 288 -6.44 -10.45 -22.52
CA GLN A 288 -7.86 -10.71 -22.64
C GLN A 288 -8.63 -10.11 -21.45
N ALA A 289 -8.15 -10.35 -20.22
CA ALA A 289 -8.79 -9.82 -19.02
C ALA A 289 -8.88 -8.29 -19.03
N VAL A 290 -7.84 -7.60 -19.51
CA VAL A 290 -7.83 -6.13 -19.66
C VAL A 290 -8.85 -5.69 -20.72
N ARG A 291 -8.92 -6.34 -21.89
CA ARG A 291 -9.92 -6.02 -22.92
C ARG A 291 -11.36 -6.16 -22.41
N ASP A 292 -11.64 -7.20 -21.62
CA ASP A 292 -12.98 -7.53 -21.17
C ASP A 292 -13.43 -6.71 -19.95
N ASN A 293 -12.47 -6.21 -19.14
CA ASN A 293 -12.76 -5.61 -17.85
C ASN A 293 -12.12 -4.22 -17.64
N ALA A 294 -11.75 -3.47 -18.68
CA ALA A 294 -11.22 -2.10 -18.53
C ALA A 294 -12.20 -1.16 -17.80
N PHE A 295 -11.69 -0.25 -16.92
CA PHE A 295 -12.49 0.69 -16.10
C PHE A 295 -12.67 2.05 -16.76
#